data_3c08ea2cf4bcf4051fff33b6fbf61418
#
_entry.id   3c08ea2cf4bcf4051fff33b6fbf61418
#
_cell.length_a   1.000
_cell.length_b   1.000
_cell.length_c   1.000
_cell.angle_alpha   90.00
_cell.angle_beta   90.00
_cell.angle_gamma   90.00
#
_symmetry.space_group_name_H-M   'P 1'
#
loop_
_entity.id
_entity.type
_entity.pdbx_description
1 polymer ?
#
loop_
_entity_poly.entity_id
_entity_poly.type
_entity_poly.pdbx_seq_one_letter_code
_entity_poly.pdbx_strand_id
1 'polypeptide(L)'
;MTLTCFASAETVKHERVYAVTNADGDALTVIDNVRLENGDALTEIDDRTLLTALENVGGTEKFTQSGETVTWKADGNSIIYQGTSDKALNVTPVVHMTLDGKEVTAADVKNASGELVMTVSYRAESPFLAVTVMPLSDDVTSVTVDNGAVLTDGAHSFLMGFGIPGADADLELPDSFTMTAHVDHADLNWMMTIATAQPVKVLTDALSDHAADAHTLV
;
A
#
# COMPACT_ATOMS: atom_id res chain seq x y z
N MET A 1 -48.82 12.56 -4.72
CA MET A 1 -48.01 11.56 -4.00
C MET A 1 -46.55 11.87 -4.36
N THR A 2 -45.90 12.70 -3.54
CA THR A 2 -44.52 13.13 -3.77
C THR A 2 -43.58 12.05 -3.28
N LEU A 3 -42.89 11.41 -4.20
CA LEU A 3 -41.84 10.45 -3.88
C LEU A 3 -40.62 11.24 -3.37
N THR A 4 -40.48 11.33 -2.07
CA THR A 4 -39.26 11.85 -1.44
C THR A 4 -38.19 10.75 -1.58
N CYS A 5 -37.28 10.92 -2.53
CA CYS A 5 -36.06 10.15 -2.63
C CYS A 5 -35.16 10.58 -1.45
N PHE A 6 -35.09 9.79 -0.40
CA PHE A 6 -34.08 9.97 0.63
C PHE A 6 -32.76 9.50 -0.01
N ALA A 7 -31.89 10.44 -0.36
CA ALA A 7 -30.49 10.13 -0.58
C ALA A 7 -29.97 9.52 0.73
N SER A 8 -29.54 8.29 0.69
CA SER A 8 -28.82 7.68 1.83
C SER A 8 -27.54 8.48 2.02
N ALA A 9 -27.33 8.99 3.22
CA ALA A 9 -26.08 9.60 3.62
C ALA A 9 -24.95 8.60 3.39
N GLU A 10 -24.05 8.89 2.48
CA GLU A 10 -22.95 7.99 2.13
C GLU A 10 -21.68 8.48 2.79
N THR A 11 -21.23 7.76 3.82
CA THR A 11 -19.90 7.96 4.39
C THR A 11 -18.89 7.37 3.43
N VAL A 12 -17.96 8.18 2.94
CA VAL A 12 -16.88 7.70 2.06
C VAL A 12 -15.72 7.22 2.93
N LYS A 13 -15.35 5.94 2.75
CA LYS A 13 -14.22 5.31 3.44
C LYS A 13 -12.99 5.31 2.57
N HIS A 14 -11.88 5.79 3.13
CA HIS A 14 -10.56 5.77 2.52
C HIS A 14 -9.61 4.98 3.42
N GLU A 15 -8.90 4.03 2.85
CA GLU A 15 -7.94 3.21 3.58
C GLU A 15 -6.54 3.35 2.99
N ARG A 16 -5.52 3.39 3.87
CA ARG A 16 -4.11 3.32 3.55
C ARG A 16 -3.44 2.34 4.49
N VAL A 17 -2.82 1.33 3.92
CA VAL A 17 -2.11 0.32 4.68
C VAL A 17 -0.62 0.60 4.63
N TYR A 18 0.04 0.54 5.77
CA TYR A 18 1.48 0.66 5.94
C TYR A 18 1.99 -0.69 6.43
N ALA A 19 2.76 -1.39 5.61
CA ALA A 19 3.42 -2.63 5.99
C ALA A 19 4.92 -2.38 6.13
N VAL A 20 5.45 -2.61 7.32
CA VAL A 20 6.89 -2.66 7.56
C VAL A 20 7.30 -4.12 7.57
N THR A 21 8.28 -4.48 6.74
CA THR A 21 8.80 -5.83 6.59
C THR A 21 10.31 -5.84 6.78
N ASN A 22 10.89 -7.03 7.01
CA ASN A 22 12.30 -7.24 6.78
C ASN A 22 12.59 -7.25 5.26
N ALA A 23 13.85 -7.37 4.87
CA ALA A 23 14.23 -7.38 3.45
C ALA A 23 13.82 -8.69 2.71
N ASP A 24 13.47 -9.74 3.41
CA ASP A 24 12.92 -10.98 2.84
C ASP A 24 11.39 -10.91 2.63
N GLY A 25 10.73 -9.81 3.06
CA GLY A 25 9.30 -9.58 2.91
C GLY A 25 8.45 -10.03 4.10
N ASP A 26 9.04 -10.55 5.18
CA ASP A 26 8.29 -10.94 6.37
C ASP A 26 7.78 -9.72 7.12
N ALA A 27 6.49 -9.71 7.44
CA ALA A 27 5.84 -8.59 8.10
C ALA A 27 6.33 -8.43 9.55
N LEU A 28 6.82 -7.25 9.89
CA LEU A 28 7.18 -6.83 11.24
C LEU A 28 6.02 -6.07 11.89
N THR A 29 5.36 -5.21 11.14
CA THR A 29 4.21 -4.41 11.60
C THR A 29 3.34 -4.05 10.41
N VAL A 30 2.02 -4.14 10.61
CA VAL A 30 1.04 -3.66 9.63
C VAL A 30 0.08 -2.71 10.34
N ILE A 31 -0.01 -1.49 9.85
CA ILE A 31 -0.89 -0.44 10.35
C ILE A 31 -1.84 -0.05 9.23
N ASP A 32 -3.12 -0.02 9.49
CA ASP A 32 -4.11 0.51 8.59
C ASP A 32 -4.63 1.85 9.12
N ASN A 33 -4.60 2.86 8.25
CA ASN A 33 -5.12 4.19 8.53
C ASN A 33 -6.40 4.40 7.71
N VAL A 34 -7.49 4.62 8.40
CA VAL A 34 -8.83 4.77 7.84
C VAL A 34 -9.31 6.20 8.03
N ARG A 35 -9.79 6.80 6.94
CA ARG A 35 -10.51 8.07 6.97
C ARG A 35 -11.97 7.83 6.56
N LEU A 36 -12.90 8.21 7.43
CA LEU A 36 -14.33 8.25 7.16
C LEU A 36 -14.73 9.69 6.90
N GLU A 37 -15.08 10.01 5.67
CA GLU A 37 -15.57 11.35 5.31
C GLU A 37 -17.06 11.47 5.68
N ASN A 38 -17.38 12.46 6.51
CA ASN A 38 -18.72 12.71 7.00
C ASN A 38 -19.36 13.89 6.26
N GLY A 39 -19.68 13.69 4.97
CA GLY A 39 -20.25 14.73 4.11
C GLY A 39 -21.61 15.25 4.57
N ASP A 40 -22.40 14.42 5.23
CA ASP A 40 -23.76 14.75 5.70
C ASP A 40 -23.82 15.16 7.18
N ALA A 41 -22.68 15.39 7.81
CA ALA A 41 -22.56 15.80 9.21
C ALA A 41 -23.33 14.88 10.18
N LEU A 42 -23.21 13.57 9.98
CA LEU A 42 -23.81 12.55 10.86
C LEU A 42 -23.26 12.69 12.28
N THR A 43 -24.11 12.49 13.27
CA THR A 43 -23.69 12.48 14.70
C THR A 43 -22.99 11.18 15.09
N GLU A 44 -23.32 10.09 14.42
CA GLU A 44 -22.70 8.77 14.60
C GLU A 44 -22.35 8.17 13.22
N ILE A 45 -21.22 7.48 13.15
CA ILE A 45 -20.75 6.75 11.96
C ILE A 45 -20.43 5.32 12.37
N ASP A 46 -21.06 4.37 11.71
CA ASP A 46 -20.69 2.96 11.82
C ASP A 46 -19.71 2.60 10.72
N ASP A 47 -18.65 1.90 11.10
CA ASP A 47 -17.70 1.30 10.16
C ASP A 47 -17.45 -0.16 10.51
N ARG A 48 -17.11 -0.95 9.50
CA ARG A 48 -16.72 -2.35 9.68
C ARG A 48 -15.22 -2.48 9.47
N THR A 49 -14.53 -3.00 10.49
CA THR A 49 -13.08 -3.17 10.47
C THR A 49 -12.66 -4.47 11.16
N LEU A 50 -11.57 -5.06 10.67
CA LEU A 50 -10.88 -6.19 11.29
C LEU A 50 -9.71 -5.72 12.17
N LEU A 51 -9.53 -4.42 12.30
CA LEU A 51 -8.44 -3.83 13.05
C LEU A 51 -8.66 -3.94 14.56
N THR A 52 -7.58 -4.09 15.27
CA THR A 52 -7.49 -4.06 16.74
C THR A 52 -6.65 -2.86 17.17
N ALA A 53 -6.63 -2.58 18.50
CA ALA A 53 -5.90 -1.46 19.06
C ALA A 53 -6.21 -0.12 18.36
N LEU A 54 -7.51 0.15 18.12
CA LEU A 54 -7.95 1.34 17.41
C LEU A 54 -7.58 2.61 18.16
N GLU A 55 -7.08 3.60 17.42
CA GLU A 55 -6.74 4.93 17.92
C GLU A 55 -7.30 6.01 16.99
N ASN A 56 -8.00 7.01 17.54
CA ASN A 56 -8.37 8.20 16.79
C ASN A 56 -7.15 9.11 16.65
N VAL A 57 -6.65 9.27 15.43
CA VAL A 57 -5.46 10.08 15.12
C VAL A 57 -5.80 11.43 14.48
N GLY A 58 -7.08 11.64 14.14
CA GLY A 58 -7.56 12.89 13.52
C GLY A 58 -8.28 13.84 14.47
N GLY A 59 -8.66 13.35 15.67
CA GLY A 59 -9.47 14.12 16.60
C GLY A 59 -9.56 13.51 17.99
N THR A 60 -10.62 13.86 18.71
CA THR A 60 -10.88 13.36 20.08
C THR A 60 -12.21 12.62 20.20
N GLU A 61 -12.87 12.37 19.08
CA GLU A 61 -14.12 11.64 18.99
C GLU A 61 -13.97 10.26 19.57
N LYS A 62 -14.96 9.86 20.36
CA LYS A 62 -14.97 8.56 21.04
C LYS A 62 -15.66 7.52 20.18
N PHE A 63 -15.33 6.27 20.42
CA PHE A 63 -15.94 5.14 19.75
C PHE A 63 -16.30 4.01 20.73
N THR A 64 -17.15 3.12 20.24
CA THR A 64 -17.38 1.79 20.84
C THR A 64 -17.15 0.75 19.77
N GLN A 65 -16.55 -0.39 20.14
CA GLN A 65 -16.33 -1.50 19.21
C GLN A 65 -17.04 -2.75 19.71
N SER A 66 -17.77 -3.40 18.83
CA SER A 66 -18.44 -4.67 19.07
C SER A 66 -18.17 -5.63 17.91
N GLY A 67 -17.27 -6.59 18.14
CA GLY A 67 -16.77 -7.45 17.06
C GLY A 67 -16.07 -6.63 15.98
N GLU A 68 -16.53 -6.77 14.74
CA GLU A 68 -16.00 -6.06 13.58
C GLU A 68 -16.63 -4.68 13.34
N THR A 69 -17.63 -4.30 14.14
CA THR A 69 -18.31 -3.00 13.98
C THR A 69 -17.73 -2.01 15.00
N VAL A 70 -17.33 -0.85 14.52
CA VAL A 70 -16.95 0.30 15.32
C VAL A 70 -17.94 1.45 15.09
N THR A 71 -18.51 1.98 16.16
CA THR A 71 -19.44 3.13 16.12
C THR A 71 -18.74 4.35 16.67
N TRP A 72 -18.53 5.35 15.85
CA TRP A 72 -17.90 6.63 16.18
C TRP A 72 -18.95 7.67 16.57
N LYS A 73 -18.70 8.41 17.66
CA LYS A 73 -19.43 9.61 18.01
C LYS A 73 -18.85 10.79 17.22
N ALA A 74 -19.26 10.90 15.98
CA ALA A 74 -18.64 11.82 15.02
C ALA A 74 -19.04 13.28 15.24
N ASP A 75 -20.23 13.54 15.78
CA ASP A 75 -20.76 14.89 16.05
C ASP A 75 -20.61 15.86 14.85
N GLY A 76 -20.79 15.34 13.64
CA GLY A 76 -20.64 16.08 12.39
C GLY A 76 -19.24 16.10 11.79
N ASN A 77 -18.22 15.59 12.50
CA ASN A 77 -16.83 15.56 12.02
C ASN A 77 -16.53 14.33 11.19
N SER A 78 -15.56 14.44 10.28
CA SER A 78 -14.91 13.28 9.67
C SER A 78 -14.00 12.60 10.68
N ILE A 79 -13.88 11.28 10.63
CA ILE A 79 -13.05 10.50 11.53
C ILE A 79 -11.79 10.04 10.81
N ILE A 80 -10.64 10.14 11.49
CA ILE A 80 -9.38 9.52 11.04
C ILE A 80 -8.88 8.65 12.18
N TYR A 81 -8.85 7.35 11.94
CA TYR A 81 -8.38 6.41 12.93
C TYR A 81 -7.36 5.44 12.33
N GLN A 82 -6.59 4.81 13.17
CA GLN A 82 -5.68 3.75 12.82
C GLN A 82 -5.86 2.55 13.73
N GLY A 83 -5.36 1.42 13.26
CA GLY A 83 -5.33 0.19 14.03
C GLY A 83 -4.31 -0.78 13.47
N THR A 84 -4.12 -1.90 14.17
CA THR A 84 -3.24 -2.98 13.76
C THR A 84 -4.06 -4.19 13.33
N SER A 85 -3.52 -4.99 12.41
CA SER A 85 -4.10 -6.25 12.00
C SER A 85 -3.09 -7.37 12.19
N ASP A 86 -3.51 -8.45 12.86
CA ASP A 86 -2.73 -9.69 12.96
C ASP A 86 -2.85 -10.56 11.72
N LYS A 87 -3.71 -10.19 10.76
CA LYS A 87 -3.86 -10.88 9.49
C LYS A 87 -2.84 -10.34 8.50
N ALA A 88 -2.17 -11.24 7.79
CA ALA A 88 -1.38 -10.87 6.63
C ALA A 88 -2.32 -10.20 5.62
N LEU A 89 -2.20 -8.88 5.47
CA LEU A 89 -2.93 -8.14 4.46
C LEU A 89 -2.29 -8.43 3.10
N ASN A 90 -3.11 -8.46 2.05
CA ASN A 90 -2.66 -8.72 0.67
C ASN A 90 -1.66 -7.68 0.13
N VAL A 91 -1.41 -6.63 0.90
CA VAL A 91 -0.44 -5.56 0.61
C VAL A 91 0.99 -5.87 1.08
N THR A 92 1.20 -7.01 1.75
CA THR A 92 2.56 -7.43 2.15
C THR A 92 3.35 -7.83 0.89
N PRO A 93 4.56 -7.28 0.69
CA PRO A 93 5.37 -7.62 -0.46
C PRO A 93 5.81 -9.08 -0.42
N VAL A 94 5.90 -9.69 -1.59
CA VAL A 94 6.57 -10.98 -1.81
C VAL A 94 7.91 -10.68 -2.45
N VAL A 95 9.00 -11.02 -1.76
CA VAL A 95 10.36 -10.70 -2.20
C VAL A 95 11.04 -11.96 -2.72
N HIS A 96 11.70 -11.83 -3.86
CA HIS A 96 12.56 -12.83 -4.43
C HIS A 96 13.93 -12.21 -4.71
N MET A 97 15.00 -12.82 -4.21
CA MET A 97 16.36 -12.34 -4.38
C MET A 97 17.26 -13.39 -5.01
N THR A 98 18.12 -12.95 -5.91
CA THR A 98 19.24 -13.77 -6.42
C THR A 98 20.54 -12.98 -6.35
N LEU A 99 21.64 -13.67 -5.99
CA LEU A 99 23.00 -13.14 -6.05
C LEU A 99 23.80 -13.98 -7.07
N ASP A 100 24.32 -13.33 -8.11
CA ASP A 100 24.98 -14.00 -9.24
C ASP A 100 24.12 -15.14 -9.82
N GLY A 101 22.79 -14.91 -9.89
CA GLY A 101 21.81 -15.86 -10.42
C GLY A 101 21.43 -17.02 -9.50
N LYS A 102 21.87 -17.04 -8.24
CA LYS A 102 21.50 -18.05 -7.23
C LYS A 102 20.55 -17.44 -6.23
N GLU A 103 19.49 -18.15 -5.87
CA GLU A 103 18.56 -17.74 -4.82
C GLU A 103 19.27 -17.52 -3.49
N VAL A 104 18.96 -16.39 -2.84
CA VAL A 104 19.54 -15.96 -1.57
C VAL A 104 18.49 -15.31 -0.69
N THR A 105 18.81 -15.23 0.61
CA THR A 105 18.09 -14.42 1.61
C THR A 105 18.89 -13.15 1.90
N ALA A 106 18.27 -12.16 2.59
CA ALA A 106 18.96 -10.97 3.06
C ALA A 106 20.18 -11.30 3.95
N ALA A 107 20.10 -12.36 4.74
CA ALA A 107 21.21 -12.84 5.57
C ALA A 107 22.40 -13.37 4.75
N ASP A 108 22.13 -13.98 3.60
CA ASP A 108 23.18 -14.45 2.69
C ASP A 108 23.90 -13.26 2.03
N VAL A 109 23.16 -12.22 1.62
CA VAL A 109 23.72 -11.00 1.00
C VAL A 109 24.70 -10.29 1.93
N LYS A 110 24.43 -10.27 3.23
CA LYS A 110 25.30 -9.69 4.25
C LYS A 110 26.69 -10.34 4.31
N ASN A 111 26.82 -11.57 3.85
CA ASN A 111 28.05 -12.35 3.91
C ASN A 111 28.71 -12.58 2.54
N ALA A 112 28.22 -11.90 1.50
CA ALA A 112 28.68 -12.12 0.13
C ALA A 112 28.77 -10.81 -0.66
N SER A 113 29.49 -10.88 -1.79
CA SER A 113 29.59 -9.79 -2.76
C SER A 113 29.19 -10.34 -4.14
N GLY A 114 28.55 -9.50 -4.95
CA GLY A 114 28.11 -9.90 -6.30
C GLY A 114 27.02 -9.02 -6.86
N GLU A 115 26.40 -9.48 -7.96
CA GLU A 115 25.25 -8.86 -8.56
C GLU A 115 23.97 -9.37 -7.88
N LEU A 116 23.28 -8.47 -7.16
CA LEU A 116 21.99 -8.73 -6.54
C LEU A 116 20.88 -8.34 -7.50
N VAL A 117 19.93 -9.25 -7.74
CA VAL A 117 18.65 -8.96 -8.36
C VAL A 117 17.56 -9.21 -7.32
N MET A 118 16.77 -8.18 -6.99
CA MET A 118 15.66 -8.24 -6.04
C MET A 118 14.37 -7.85 -6.73
N THR A 119 13.42 -8.77 -6.81
CA THR A 119 12.07 -8.54 -7.31
C THR A 119 11.09 -8.47 -6.16
N VAL A 120 10.29 -7.42 -6.13
CA VAL A 120 9.24 -7.20 -5.14
C VAL A 120 7.90 -7.19 -5.86
N SER A 121 7.03 -8.10 -5.52
CA SER A 121 5.67 -8.23 -6.05
C SER A 121 4.64 -8.22 -4.93
N TYR A 122 3.37 -8.06 -5.28
CA TYR A 122 2.29 -7.97 -4.30
C TYR A 122 1.17 -8.95 -4.65
N ARG A 123 0.50 -9.46 -3.62
CA ARG A 123 -0.72 -10.24 -3.80
C ARG A 123 -1.91 -9.29 -3.85
N ALA A 124 -2.84 -9.53 -4.77
CA ALA A 124 -4.02 -8.69 -4.94
C ALA A 124 -5.30 -9.53 -5.02
N GLU A 125 -6.30 -9.14 -4.23
CA GLU A 125 -7.69 -9.56 -4.40
C GLU A 125 -8.51 -8.46 -5.10
N SER A 126 -8.01 -7.22 -5.08
CA SER A 126 -8.57 -6.06 -5.77
C SER A 126 -7.45 -5.08 -6.13
N PRO A 127 -7.63 -4.22 -7.14
CA PRO A 127 -6.60 -3.29 -7.56
C PRO A 127 -6.21 -2.32 -6.46
N PHE A 128 -4.90 -2.13 -6.27
CA PHE A 128 -4.34 -1.08 -5.41
C PHE A 128 -2.98 -0.62 -5.92
N LEU A 129 -2.60 0.60 -5.58
CA LEU A 129 -1.23 1.09 -5.76
C LEU A 129 -0.42 0.73 -4.52
N ALA A 130 0.67 0.01 -4.70
CA ALA A 130 1.68 -0.22 -3.68
C ALA A 130 2.96 0.55 -4.03
N VAL A 131 3.52 1.23 -3.05
CA VAL A 131 4.83 1.89 -3.15
C VAL A 131 5.69 1.36 -2.02
N THR A 132 6.81 0.74 -2.36
CA THR A 132 7.79 0.24 -1.39
C THR A 132 9.02 1.13 -1.37
N VAL A 133 9.46 1.47 -0.17
CA VAL A 133 10.69 2.23 0.09
C VAL A 133 11.63 1.37 0.93
N MET A 134 12.91 1.29 0.52
CA MET A 134 13.97 0.61 1.24
C MET A 134 15.20 1.52 1.35
N PRO A 135 15.78 1.72 2.54
CA PRO A 135 17.05 2.42 2.67
C PRO A 135 18.18 1.59 2.06
N LEU A 136 19.06 2.23 1.32
CA LEU A 136 20.26 1.63 0.74
C LEU A 136 21.48 2.02 1.56
N SER A 137 22.32 1.04 1.93
CA SER A 137 23.65 1.30 2.52
C SER A 137 24.66 1.66 1.44
N ASP A 138 25.81 2.20 1.84
CA ASP A 138 26.93 2.52 0.94
C ASP A 138 27.50 1.26 0.25
N ASP A 139 27.24 0.07 0.80
CA ASP A 139 27.67 -1.21 0.26
C ASP A 139 26.77 -1.70 -0.90
N VAL A 140 25.70 -0.95 -1.23
CA VAL A 140 24.81 -1.19 -2.38
C VAL A 140 25.08 -0.14 -3.44
N THR A 141 25.69 -0.54 -4.55
CA THR A 141 26.16 0.35 -5.61
C THR A 141 25.61 -0.04 -6.98
N SER A 142 25.80 0.82 -7.98
CA SER A 142 25.35 0.57 -9.38
C SER A 142 23.88 0.19 -9.48
N VAL A 143 23.04 0.82 -8.68
CA VAL A 143 21.61 0.48 -8.57
C VAL A 143 20.87 0.91 -9.83
N THR A 144 20.13 -0.03 -10.40
CA THR A 144 19.10 0.21 -11.41
C THR A 144 17.78 -0.37 -10.93
N VAL A 145 16.68 0.25 -11.30
CA VAL A 145 15.34 -0.21 -10.92
C VAL A 145 14.37 0.02 -12.08
N ASP A 146 13.56 -0.99 -12.38
CA ASP A 146 12.37 -0.83 -13.18
C ASP A 146 11.19 -0.42 -12.28
N ASN A 147 10.19 0.25 -12.84
CA ASN A 147 9.00 0.68 -12.10
C ASN A 147 9.35 1.36 -10.76
N GLY A 148 10.35 2.23 -10.78
CA GLY A 148 10.82 2.89 -9.57
C GLY A 148 11.93 3.92 -9.80
N ALA A 149 12.55 4.36 -8.72
CA ALA A 149 13.65 5.30 -8.71
C ALA A 149 14.55 5.12 -7.49
N VAL A 150 15.80 5.56 -7.58
CA VAL A 150 16.66 5.80 -6.42
C VAL A 150 16.57 7.27 -6.06
N LEU A 151 16.21 7.55 -4.83
CA LEU A 151 16.13 8.89 -4.25
C LEU A 151 17.29 9.11 -3.31
N THR A 152 17.96 10.29 -3.39
CA THR A 152 19.08 10.64 -2.54
C THR A 152 18.87 12.02 -1.94
N ASP A 153 19.03 12.16 -0.62
CA ASP A 153 18.96 13.43 0.09
C ASP A 153 20.35 14.05 0.34
N GLY A 154 21.39 13.48 -0.26
CA GLY A 154 22.78 13.87 -0.13
C GLY A 154 23.55 13.07 0.94
N ALA A 155 22.88 12.52 1.93
CA ALA A 155 23.48 11.69 2.99
C ALA A 155 22.99 10.25 2.94
N HIS A 156 21.73 10.03 2.48
CA HIS A 156 21.10 8.74 2.45
C HIS A 156 20.50 8.48 1.07
N SER A 157 20.54 7.23 0.65
CA SER A 157 19.89 6.76 -0.57
C SER A 157 18.75 5.82 -0.21
N PHE A 158 17.66 5.93 -0.97
CA PHE A 158 16.47 5.09 -0.81
C PHE A 158 16.08 4.54 -2.17
N LEU A 159 15.86 3.24 -2.24
CA LEU A 159 15.12 2.64 -3.33
C LEU A 159 13.64 2.93 -3.13
N MET A 160 12.96 3.39 -4.17
CA MET A 160 11.51 3.48 -4.24
C MET A 160 11.04 2.71 -5.46
N GLY A 161 10.23 1.68 -5.25
CA GLY A 161 9.59 0.92 -6.32
C GLY A 161 8.08 0.91 -6.15
N PHE A 162 7.34 0.64 -7.23
CA PHE A 162 5.89 0.57 -7.19
C PHE A 162 5.33 -0.58 -8.02
N GLY A 163 4.10 -0.99 -7.68
CA GLY A 163 3.29 -1.91 -8.45
C GLY A 163 1.81 -1.60 -8.29
N ILE A 164 1.02 -2.03 -9.27
CA ILE A 164 -0.44 -1.88 -9.30
C ILE A 164 -1.06 -3.27 -9.57
N PRO A 165 -0.92 -4.19 -8.61
CA PRO A 165 -1.44 -5.54 -8.75
C PRO A 165 -2.97 -5.54 -8.78
N GLY A 166 -3.55 -6.56 -9.41
CA GLY A 166 -5.01 -6.73 -9.51
C GLY A 166 -5.71 -5.78 -10.46
N ALA A 167 -4.97 -4.95 -11.21
CA ALA A 167 -5.51 -4.16 -12.29
C ALA A 167 -5.91 -5.06 -13.48
N ASP A 168 -6.76 -4.55 -14.36
CA ASP A 168 -7.13 -5.25 -15.59
C ASP A 168 -5.86 -5.51 -16.43
N ALA A 169 -5.69 -6.73 -16.91
CA ALA A 169 -4.53 -7.15 -17.69
C ALA A 169 -4.39 -6.35 -19.00
N ASP A 170 -5.50 -5.85 -19.56
CA ASP A 170 -5.51 -5.05 -20.79
C ASP A 170 -4.86 -3.65 -20.57
N LEU A 171 -4.68 -3.22 -19.32
CA LEU A 171 -4.04 -1.95 -18.99
C LEU A 171 -2.50 -2.02 -18.96
N GLU A 172 -1.91 -3.23 -18.98
CA GLU A 172 -0.46 -3.47 -18.96
C GLU A 172 0.27 -2.70 -17.83
N LEU A 173 -0.39 -2.53 -16.68
CA LEU A 173 0.20 -1.86 -15.51
C LEU A 173 1.15 -2.80 -14.76
N PRO A 174 2.29 -2.31 -14.25
CA PRO A 174 3.24 -3.16 -13.52
C PRO A 174 2.62 -3.65 -12.21
N ASP A 175 2.79 -4.92 -11.89
CA ASP A 175 2.38 -5.54 -10.62
C ASP A 175 3.55 -5.74 -9.64
N SER A 176 4.74 -5.38 -10.07
CA SER A 176 6.01 -5.59 -9.39
C SER A 176 7.06 -4.58 -9.84
N PHE A 177 8.16 -4.53 -9.12
CA PHE A 177 9.39 -3.85 -9.55
C PHE A 177 10.60 -4.74 -9.29
N THR A 178 11.68 -4.51 -10.04
CA THR A 178 12.95 -5.23 -9.89
C THR A 178 14.09 -4.24 -9.72
N MET A 179 14.90 -4.44 -8.68
CA MET A 179 16.18 -3.77 -8.47
C MET A 179 17.31 -4.69 -8.89
N THR A 180 18.27 -4.16 -9.65
CA THR A 180 19.58 -4.78 -9.87
C THR A 180 20.65 -3.86 -9.29
N ALA A 181 21.57 -4.42 -8.51
CA ALA A 181 22.62 -3.68 -7.85
C ALA A 181 23.88 -4.55 -7.67
N HIS A 182 25.04 -3.90 -7.53
CA HIS A 182 26.21 -4.58 -6.98
C HIS A 182 26.24 -4.40 -5.48
N VAL A 183 26.41 -5.51 -4.75
CA VAL A 183 26.49 -5.51 -3.28
C VAL A 183 27.87 -6.01 -2.81
N ASP A 184 28.35 -5.45 -1.70
CA ASP A 184 29.57 -5.86 -1.03
C ASP A 184 29.32 -6.01 0.47
N HIS A 185 28.89 -7.21 0.90
CA HIS A 185 28.51 -7.51 2.29
C HIS A 185 27.39 -6.59 2.82
N ALA A 186 26.46 -6.24 1.95
CA ALA A 186 25.41 -5.27 2.25
C ALA A 186 24.39 -5.78 3.27
N ASP A 187 24.11 -4.95 4.27
CA ASP A 187 23.05 -5.19 5.25
C ASP A 187 21.72 -4.64 4.70
N LEU A 188 20.92 -5.52 4.11
CA LEU A 188 19.58 -5.19 3.66
C LEU A 188 18.65 -5.16 4.87
N ASN A 189 18.19 -3.97 5.23
CA ASN A 189 17.43 -3.76 6.46
C ASN A 189 15.92 -4.00 6.26
N TRP A 190 15.13 -2.99 6.60
CA TRP A 190 13.68 -3.02 6.52
C TRP A 190 13.19 -2.40 5.21
N MET A 191 11.97 -2.75 4.83
CA MET A 191 11.21 -2.08 3.79
C MET A 191 9.88 -1.56 4.38
N MET A 192 9.40 -0.46 3.84
CA MET A 192 8.07 0.05 4.13
C MET A 192 7.24 0.10 2.85
N THR A 193 6.13 -0.60 2.84
CA THR A 193 5.15 -0.56 1.75
C THR A 193 3.94 0.24 2.18
N ILE A 194 3.55 1.21 1.36
CA ILE A 194 2.31 1.97 1.49
C ILE A 194 1.39 1.51 0.38
N ALA A 195 0.21 1.04 0.74
CA ALA A 195 -0.79 0.60 -0.23
C ALA A 195 -2.10 1.38 -0.08
N THR A 196 -2.71 1.73 -1.22
CA THR A 196 -3.98 2.44 -1.27
C THR A 196 -4.76 2.08 -2.53
N ALA A 197 -6.07 1.85 -2.38
CA ALA A 197 -6.94 1.49 -3.50
C ALA A 197 -7.45 2.71 -4.30
N GLN A 198 -7.47 3.89 -3.70
CA GLN A 198 -8.15 5.06 -4.27
C GLN A 198 -7.58 5.61 -5.59
N PRO A 199 -6.25 5.82 -5.74
CA PRO A 199 -5.72 6.34 -7.01
C PRO A 199 -5.99 5.40 -8.18
N VAL A 200 -6.00 4.10 -7.92
CA VAL A 200 -6.22 3.08 -8.95
C VAL A 200 -7.66 3.11 -9.42
N LYS A 201 -8.63 3.22 -8.50
CA LYS A 201 -10.04 3.32 -8.87
C LYS A 201 -10.32 4.52 -9.79
N VAL A 202 -9.79 5.71 -9.44
CA VAL A 202 -9.93 6.92 -10.27
C VAL A 202 -9.28 6.72 -11.65
N LEU A 203 -8.11 6.09 -11.71
CA LEU A 203 -7.40 5.84 -12.96
C LEU A 203 -8.15 4.81 -13.82
N THR A 204 -8.59 3.71 -13.24
CA THR A 204 -9.32 2.67 -13.97
C THR A 204 -10.69 3.15 -14.46
N ASP A 205 -11.42 3.91 -13.65
CA ASP A 205 -12.70 4.51 -14.04
C ASP A 205 -12.49 5.48 -15.24
N ALA A 206 -11.47 6.35 -15.18
CA ALA A 206 -11.16 7.29 -16.26
C ALA A 206 -10.73 6.60 -17.58
N LEU A 207 -9.95 5.51 -17.47
CA LEU A 207 -9.53 4.73 -18.66
C LEU A 207 -10.70 3.95 -19.25
N SER A 208 -11.59 3.41 -18.41
CA SER A 208 -12.79 2.69 -18.86
C SER A 208 -13.78 3.61 -19.57
N ASP A 209 -13.97 4.83 -19.08
CA ASP A 209 -14.82 5.84 -19.71
C ASP A 209 -14.28 6.24 -21.09
N HIS A 210 -12.96 6.42 -21.24
CA HIS A 210 -12.35 6.72 -22.53
C HIS A 210 -12.43 5.55 -23.54
N ALA A 211 -12.32 4.32 -23.05
CA ALA A 211 -12.49 3.14 -23.92
C ALA A 211 -13.93 3.00 -24.42
N ALA A 212 -14.93 3.29 -23.57
CA ALA A 212 -16.34 3.29 -23.96
C ALA A 212 -16.66 4.36 -25.01
N ASP A 213 -16.10 5.55 -24.88
CA ASP A 213 -16.28 6.65 -25.86
C ASP A 213 -15.63 6.33 -27.21
N ALA A 214 -14.50 5.63 -27.24
CA ALA A 214 -13.84 5.21 -28.48
C ALA A 214 -14.67 4.16 -29.26
N HIS A 215 -15.43 3.32 -28.57
CA HIS A 215 -16.32 2.32 -29.22
C HIS A 215 -17.63 2.91 -29.77
N THR A 216 -18.03 4.11 -29.37
CA THR A 216 -19.23 4.80 -29.86
C THR A 216 -19.01 5.63 -31.13
N LEU A 217 -17.77 5.74 -31.61
CA LEU A 217 -17.39 6.52 -32.79
C LEU A 217 -17.06 5.67 -34.07
N VAL A 218 -17.48 4.37 -34.07
CA VAL A 218 -17.31 3.49 -35.26
C VAL A 218 -18.67 3.13 -35.85
#